data_0eeb7ec4cec73a1bec7fb18ba9223aa8
#
_entry.id   0eeb7ec4cec73a1bec7fb18ba9223aa8
#
_cell.length_a   1.000
_cell.length_b   1.000
_cell.length_c   1.000
_cell.angle_alpha   90.00
_cell.angle_beta   90.00
_cell.angle_gamma   90.00
#
_symmetry.space_group_name_H-M   'P 1'
#
loop_
_entity.id
_entity.type
_entity.pdbx_description
1 polymer ?
#
loop_
_entity_poly.entity_id
_entity_poly.type
_entity_poly.pdbx_seq_one_letter_code
_entity_poly.pdbx_strand_id
1 'polypeptide(L)'
;LFGQVDGTETDRLTRYLEDSSRSHGVKYTDDPQAYVFALSTYIALVAKICAVYALSLCAEKTISASSNPISFLKSIENGDYFKTFGIENMLGTDFFSWYLGDDITADLESPLGLLVEKLRAINFDVTQKSPESVRDLFKGLYMEFTPAPMRHALGEYYTPDWLASHVLDTAGWSPSQSLLDPTCGSGTFLLEGLRRRLEVSSNEATARELLDGLYGFDLNPLAVLTAKASIVVFLS
;
A
#
# COMPACT_ATOMS: atom_id res chain seq x y z
N LEU A 1 5.26 -10.21 16.33
CA LEU A 1 6.33 -9.97 15.35
C LEU A 1 7.69 -9.67 16.03
N PHE A 2 7.73 -9.10 17.23
CA PHE A 2 8.96 -8.69 17.93
C PHE A 2 9.41 -9.65 19.06
N GLY A 3 8.79 -10.80 19.22
CA GLY A 3 8.99 -11.67 20.38
C GLY A 3 10.32 -12.46 20.45
N GLN A 4 11.25 -12.26 19.50
CA GLN A 4 12.53 -13.00 19.45
C GLN A 4 13.73 -12.14 19.01
N VAL A 5 13.65 -10.81 19.12
CA VAL A 5 14.79 -9.93 18.77
C VAL A 5 15.75 -9.87 19.94
N ASP A 6 17.02 -10.18 19.69
CA ASP A 6 18.09 -10.08 20.69
C ASP A 6 18.22 -8.65 21.24
N GLY A 7 18.55 -8.47 22.51
CA GLY A 7 18.64 -7.16 23.17
C GLY A 7 19.53 -6.14 22.43
N THR A 8 20.60 -6.60 21.77
CA THR A 8 21.48 -5.74 20.92
C THR A 8 20.81 -5.25 19.64
N GLU A 9 19.90 -6.02 19.07
CA GLU A 9 19.11 -5.61 17.90
C GLU A 9 18.00 -4.64 18.30
N THR A 10 17.40 -4.84 19.48
CA THR A 10 16.40 -3.93 20.04
C THR A 10 17.00 -2.54 20.26
N ASP A 11 18.20 -2.44 20.83
CA ASP A 11 18.91 -1.17 21.06
C ASP A 11 19.29 -0.47 19.76
N ARG A 12 19.65 -1.21 18.71
CA ARG A 12 19.92 -0.65 17.38
C ARG A 12 18.64 -0.12 16.73
N LEU A 13 17.56 -0.89 16.82
CA LEU A 13 16.26 -0.49 16.30
C LEU A 13 15.77 0.78 16.99
N THR A 14 15.85 0.85 18.32
CA THR A 14 15.43 2.02 19.11
C THR A 14 16.17 3.27 18.67
N ARG A 15 17.50 3.23 18.61
CA ARG A 15 18.31 4.39 18.14
C ARG A 15 17.94 4.82 16.73
N TYR A 16 17.70 3.85 15.85
CA TYR A 16 17.31 4.16 14.49
C TYR A 16 15.93 4.83 14.43
N LEU A 17 14.96 4.33 15.21
CA LEU A 17 13.61 4.93 15.28
C LEU A 17 13.66 6.36 15.85
N GLU A 18 14.52 6.61 16.84
CA GLU A 18 14.77 7.95 17.36
C GLU A 18 15.35 8.89 16.30
N ASP A 19 16.34 8.43 15.51
CA ASP A 19 16.93 9.22 14.45
C ASP A 19 15.95 9.47 13.31
N SER A 20 15.18 8.47 12.92
CA SER A 20 14.09 8.60 11.94
C SER A 20 13.02 9.58 12.41
N SER A 21 12.59 9.50 13.65
CA SER A 21 11.59 10.41 14.22
C SER A 21 12.06 11.86 14.21
N ARG A 22 13.34 12.09 14.53
CA ARG A 22 13.95 13.43 14.47
C ARG A 22 14.00 13.97 13.04
N SER A 23 14.38 13.14 12.07
CA SER A 23 14.47 13.55 10.66
C SER A 23 13.11 13.91 10.07
N HIS A 24 12.04 13.27 10.53
CA HIS A 24 10.68 13.54 10.09
C HIS A 24 9.94 14.56 10.98
N GLY A 25 10.60 15.09 12.00
CA GLY A 25 9.98 16.06 12.92
C GLY A 25 8.87 15.47 13.80
N VAL A 26 8.86 14.16 13.95
CA VAL A 26 7.88 13.42 14.78
C VAL A 26 8.49 13.17 16.16
N LYS A 27 7.71 13.34 17.22
CA LYS A 27 8.17 13.01 18.57
C LYS A 27 8.18 11.48 18.72
N TYR A 28 9.38 10.94 18.97
CA TYR A 28 9.51 9.52 19.32
C TYR A 28 8.86 9.25 20.68
N THR A 29 8.13 8.15 20.76
CA THR A 29 7.59 7.63 22.02
C THR A 29 8.56 6.58 22.58
N ASP A 30 8.61 6.43 23.90
CA ASP A 30 9.47 5.43 24.56
C ASP A 30 9.01 3.97 24.30
N ASP A 31 7.99 3.79 23.44
CA ASP A 31 7.48 2.49 22.99
C ASP A 31 7.74 2.30 21.49
N PRO A 32 8.80 1.56 21.10
CA PRO A 32 9.12 1.28 19.72
C PRO A 32 8.02 0.54 18.96
N GLN A 33 7.27 -0.32 19.65
CA GLN A 33 6.21 -1.13 19.03
C GLN A 33 5.02 -0.24 18.68
N ALA A 34 4.60 0.62 19.60
CA ALA A 34 3.54 1.58 19.36
C ALA A 34 3.91 2.56 18.22
N TYR A 35 5.16 3.02 18.18
CA TYR A 35 5.66 3.89 17.11
C TYR A 35 5.57 3.21 15.74
N VAL A 36 6.10 1.98 15.62
CA VAL A 36 6.08 1.23 14.35
C VAL A 36 4.64 0.90 13.93
N PHE A 37 3.77 0.60 14.90
CA PHE A 37 2.36 0.33 14.60
C PHE A 37 1.62 1.58 14.09
N ALA A 38 1.84 2.73 14.72
CA ALA A 38 1.28 4.00 14.26
C ALA A 38 1.79 4.37 12.87
N LEU A 39 3.08 4.16 12.60
CA LEU A 39 3.68 4.40 11.30
C LEU A 39 3.12 3.48 10.22
N SER A 40 2.95 2.20 10.53
CA SER A 40 2.32 1.23 9.63
C SER A 40 0.88 1.59 9.33
N THR A 41 0.13 2.07 10.33
CA THR A 41 -1.23 2.60 10.16
C THR A 41 -1.25 3.81 9.24
N TYR A 42 -0.30 4.74 9.40
CA TYR A 42 -0.18 5.92 8.53
C TYR A 42 0.07 5.51 7.06
N ILE A 43 1.01 4.59 6.82
CA ILE A 43 1.31 4.09 5.46
C ILE A 43 0.08 3.40 4.86
N ALA A 44 -0.59 2.55 5.63
CA ALA A 44 -1.80 1.86 5.21
C ALA A 44 -2.91 2.84 4.82
N LEU A 45 -3.11 3.88 5.63
CA LEU A 45 -4.10 4.93 5.40
C LEU A 45 -3.81 5.72 4.13
N VAL A 46 -2.55 6.14 3.94
CA VAL A 46 -2.11 6.82 2.72
C VAL A 46 -2.36 5.95 1.48
N ALA A 47 -1.97 4.67 1.52
CA ALA A 47 -2.15 3.75 0.40
C ALA A 47 -3.64 3.58 0.03
N LYS A 48 -4.52 3.43 1.02
CA LYS A 48 -5.98 3.32 0.81
C LYS A 48 -6.57 4.59 0.19
N ILE A 49 -6.23 5.75 0.73
CA ILE A 49 -6.72 7.04 0.22
C ILE A 49 -6.23 7.27 -1.22
N CYS A 50 -4.95 6.97 -1.50
CA CYS A 50 -4.41 7.09 -2.85
C CYS A 50 -5.14 6.18 -3.86
N ALA A 51 -5.41 4.94 -3.47
CA ALA A 51 -6.17 4.01 -4.31
C ALA A 51 -7.59 4.52 -4.60
N VAL A 52 -8.26 5.09 -3.58
CA VAL A 52 -9.59 5.71 -3.74
C VAL A 52 -9.55 6.89 -4.71
N TYR A 53 -8.56 7.77 -4.59
CA TYR A 53 -8.44 8.91 -5.50
C TYR A 53 -8.12 8.48 -6.94
N ALA A 54 -7.26 7.50 -7.13
CA ALA A 54 -6.97 6.96 -8.45
C ALA A 54 -8.22 6.40 -9.13
N LEU A 55 -8.99 5.56 -8.43
CA LEU A 55 -10.26 5.01 -8.92
C LEU A 55 -11.27 6.11 -9.27
N SER A 56 -11.33 7.16 -8.47
CA SER A 56 -12.28 8.27 -8.70
C SER A 56 -11.96 9.05 -9.95
N LEU A 57 -10.68 9.29 -10.22
CA LEU A 57 -10.22 9.96 -11.41
C LEU A 57 -10.54 9.14 -12.66
N CYS A 58 -10.24 7.84 -12.62
CA CYS A 58 -10.50 6.94 -13.74
C CYS A 58 -11.99 6.84 -14.11
N ALA A 59 -12.85 6.82 -13.09
CA ALA A 59 -14.29 6.68 -13.29
C ALA A 59 -15.01 8.02 -13.54
N GLU A 60 -14.29 9.14 -13.64
CA GLU A 60 -14.84 10.52 -13.71
C GLU A 60 -15.87 10.80 -12.59
N LYS A 61 -15.79 10.02 -11.51
CA LYS A 61 -16.66 10.19 -10.36
C LYS A 61 -16.05 11.21 -9.42
N THR A 62 -16.72 12.34 -9.27
CA THR A 62 -16.36 13.26 -8.20
C THR A 62 -16.50 12.53 -6.85
N ILE A 63 -15.40 12.41 -6.13
CA ILE A 63 -15.51 12.01 -4.72
C ILE A 63 -16.36 13.09 -4.08
N SER A 64 -17.61 12.76 -3.77
CA SER A 64 -18.37 13.52 -2.79
C SER A 64 -17.59 13.28 -1.48
N ALA A 65 -16.55 14.11 -1.27
CA ALA A 65 -15.97 14.20 0.05
C ALA A 65 -17.17 14.60 0.93
N SER A 66 -17.69 13.62 1.67
CA SER A 66 -18.63 13.95 2.72
C SER A 66 -17.99 15.10 3.48
N SER A 67 -18.77 16.07 3.88
CA SER A 67 -18.30 17.24 4.66
C SER A 67 -17.58 16.82 5.96
N ASN A 68 -17.55 15.54 6.26
CA ASN A 68 -16.90 14.94 7.42
C ASN A 68 -15.82 13.90 6.95
N PRO A 69 -14.53 14.20 7.17
CA PRO A 69 -13.42 13.31 6.83
C PRO A 69 -13.52 11.92 7.48
N ILE A 70 -14.05 11.83 8.69
CA ILE A 70 -14.20 10.56 9.42
C ILE A 70 -15.22 9.65 8.71
N SER A 71 -16.33 10.21 8.23
CA SER A 71 -17.32 9.43 7.45
C SER A 71 -16.72 8.91 6.15
N PHE A 72 -15.88 9.69 5.49
CA PHE A 72 -15.13 9.26 4.30
C PHE A 72 -14.17 8.12 4.64
N LEU A 73 -13.38 8.25 5.71
CA LEU A 73 -12.46 7.20 6.16
C LEU A 73 -13.22 5.92 6.55
N LYS A 74 -14.36 6.03 7.24
CA LYS A 74 -15.23 4.88 7.55
C LYS A 74 -15.69 4.16 6.29
N SER A 75 -16.06 4.87 5.24
CA SER A 75 -16.48 4.27 3.96
C SER A 75 -15.34 3.57 3.21
N ILE A 76 -14.11 4.03 3.43
CA ILE A 76 -12.91 3.36 2.93
C ILE A 76 -12.68 2.07 3.72
N GLU A 77 -12.63 2.17 5.05
CA GLU A 77 -12.23 1.06 5.93
C GLU A 77 -13.23 -0.09 5.95
N ASN A 78 -14.52 0.16 5.77
CA ASN A 78 -15.51 -0.90 5.63
C ASN A 78 -15.60 -1.47 4.19
N GLY A 79 -14.77 -0.95 3.28
CA GLY A 79 -14.69 -1.37 1.89
C GLY A 79 -15.84 -0.92 1.00
N ASP A 80 -16.81 -0.17 1.52
CA ASP A 80 -18.00 0.23 0.74
C ASP A 80 -17.62 1.08 -0.46
N TYR A 81 -16.62 1.95 -0.31
CA TYR A 81 -16.13 2.76 -1.42
C TYR A 81 -15.60 1.88 -2.56
N PHE A 82 -14.77 0.88 -2.25
CA PHE A 82 -14.20 -0.02 -3.25
C PHE A 82 -15.24 -0.91 -3.93
N LYS A 83 -16.27 -1.33 -3.19
CA LYS A 83 -17.40 -2.10 -3.75
C LYS A 83 -18.15 -1.33 -4.84
N THR A 84 -18.21 0.01 -4.77
CA THR A 84 -18.83 0.81 -5.84
C THR A 84 -18.11 0.70 -7.19
N PHE A 85 -16.87 0.21 -7.19
CA PHE A 85 -16.05 -0.08 -8.37
C PHE A 85 -15.95 -1.60 -8.66
N GLY A 86 -16.74 -2.43 -7.97
CA GLY A 86 -16.69 -3.88 -8.12
C GLY A 86 -15.48 -4.56 -7.47
N ILE A 87 -14.77 -3.86 -6.59
CA ILE A 87 -13.61 -4.38 -5.87
C ILE A 87 -14.09 -4.87 -4.50
N GLU A 88 -14.24 -6.20 -4.34
CA GLU A 88 -14.81 -6.79 -3.12
C GLU A 88 -13.77 -7.06 -2.02
N ASN A 89 -12.53 -7.36 -2.40
CA ASN A 89 -11.49 -7.86 -1.49
C ASN A 89 -10.33 -6.88 -1.26
N MET A 90 -10.57 -5.57 -1.45
CA MET A 90 -9.53 -4.58 -1.19
C MET A 90 -9.13 -4.58 0.29
N LEU A 91 -10.12 -4.59 1.17
CA LEU A 91 -9.95 -4.60 2.61
C LEU A 91 -10.60 -5.86 3.17
N GLY A 92 -9.83 -6.63 3.92
CA GLY A 92 -10.36 -7.64 4.84
C GLY A 92 -10.69 -6.98 6.18
N THR A 93 -10.80 -7.76 7.27
CA THR A 93 -10.74 -7.23 8.64
C THR A 93 -9.37 -6.57 8.79
N ASP A 94 -9.33 -5.24 8.57
CA ASP A 94 -8.08 -4.54 8.47
C ASP A 94 -7.53 -4.23 9.87
N PHE A 95 -6.35 -4.74 10.12
CA PHE A 95 -5.60 -4.51 11.33
C PHE A 95 -5.29 -3.01 11.58
N PHE A 96 -5.31 -2.20 10.51
CA PHE A 96 -4.96 -0.79 10.55
C PHE A 96 -6.15 0.16 10.66
N SER A 97 -7.37 -0.32 10.90
CA SER A 97 -8.58 0.51 11.03
C SER A 97 -8.91 0.90 12.48
N TRP A 98 -8.04 0.57 13.44
CA TRP A 98 -8.24 0.80 14.87
C TRP A 98 -8.60 2.26 15.23
N TYR A 99 -8.09 3.22 14.48
CA TYR A 99 -8.32 4.65 14.69
C TYR A 99 -9.78 5.09 14.44
N LEU A 100 -10.63 4.21 13.91
CA LEU A 100 -12.05 4.43 13.71
C LEU A 100 -12.92 3.86 14.86
N GLY A 101 -12.30 3.30 15.89
CA GLY A 101 -13.00 2.85 17.09
C GLY A 101 -13.72 3.99 17.81
N ASP A 102 -14.61 3.63 18.73
CA ASP A 102 -15.45 4.61 19.47
C ASP A 102 -14.64 5.56 20.35
N ASP A 103 -13.38 5.22 20.63
CA ASP A 103 -12.45 6.01 21.44
C ASP A 103 -11.62 7.03 20.64
N ILE A 104 -12.00 7.33 19.36
CA ILE A 104 -11.34 8.39 18.61
C ILE A 104 -11.55 9.70 19.36
N THR A 105 -10.45 10.21 19.90
CA THR A 105 -10.46 11.51 20.53
C THR A 105 -10.58 12.61 19.47
N ALA A 106 -11.14 13.76 19.83
CA ALA A 106 -11.21 14.95 18.97
C ALA A 106 -9.81 15.33 18.40
N ASP A 107 -8.75 14.92 19.07
CA ASP A 107 -7.36 15.17 18.68
C ASP A 107 -6.95 14.44 17.38
N LEU A 108 -7.59 13.31 17.04
CA LEU A 108 -7.31 12.57 15.80
C LEU A 108 -8.14 13.06 14.61
N GLU A 109 -9.32 13.63 14.85
CA GLU A 109 -10.21 14.07 13.76
C GLU A 109 -9.56 15.17 12.90
N SER A 110 -8.94 16.15 13.54
CA SER A 110 -8.30 17.27 12.84
C SER A 110 -7.07 16.83 12.00
N PRO A 111 -6.09 16.06 12.53
CA PRO A 111 -4.98 15.53 11.74
C PRO A 111 -5.40 14.62 10.59
N LEU A 112 -6.41 13.77 10.81
CA LEU A 112 -6.93 12.88 9.77
C LEU A 112 -7.62 13.68 8.65
N GLY A 113 -8.37 14.70 9.01
CA GLY A 113 -8.98 15.63 8.05
C GLY A 113 -7.94 16.34 7.19
N LEU A 114 -6.88 16.85 7.81
CA LEU A 114 -5.77 17.49 7.10
C LEU A 114 -5.04 16.52 6.18
N LEU A 115 -4.83 15.27 6.59
CA LEU A 115 -4.22 14.23 5.76
C LEU A 115 -5.07 13.97 4.50
N VAL A 116 -6.37 13.77 4.67
CA VAL A 116 -7.30 13.56 3.55
C VAL A 116 -7.27 14.73 2.58
N GLU A 117 -7.29 15.97 3.08
CA GLU A 117 -7.23 17.18 2.26
C GLU A 117 -5.91 17.28 1.47
N LYS A 118 -4.78 17.05 2.13
CA LYS A 118 -3.46 17.09 1.49
C LYS A 118 -3.31 16.02 0.42
N LEU A 119 -3.76 14.80 0.68
CA LEU A 119 -3.70 13.71 -0.30
C LEU A 119 -4.64 13.99 -1.49
N ARG A 120 -5.79 14.62 -1.26
CA ARG A 120 -6.69 15.07 -2.33
C ARG A 120 -6.05 16.10 -3.26
N ALA A 121 -5.17 16.94 -2.75
CA ALA A 121 -4.46 17.94 -3.53
C ALA A 121 -3.34 17.35 -4.41
N ILE A 122 -2.94 16.09 -4.19
CA ILE A 122 -1.97 15.41 -5.03
C ILE A 122 -2.63 15.10 -6.38
N ASN A 123 -1.98 15.57 -7.45
CA ASN A 123 -2.42 15.21 -8.79
C ASN A 123 -2.04 13.75 -9.10
N PHE A 124 -3.02 12.86 -9.04
CA PHE A 124 -2.89 11.45 -9.42
C PHE A 124 -3.10 11.23 -10.92
N ASP A 125 -2.85 12.23 -11.76
CA ASP A 125 -2.94 12.07 -13.22
C ASP A 125 -1.93 10.99 -13.67
N VAL A 126 -2.42 9.76 -13.66
CA VAL A 126 -1.65 8.54 -13.94
C VAL A 126 -1.39 8.41 -15.44
N THR A 127 -2.17 9.12 -16.27
CA THR A 127 -2.05 9.05 -17.74
C THR A 127 -0.71 9.54 -18.25
N GLN A 128 0.02 10.32 -17.45
CA GLN A 128 1.36 10.82 -17.76
C GLN A 128 2.49 10.10 -16.99
N LYS A 129 2.16 9.16 -16.10
CA LYS A 129 3.16 8.45 -15.29
C LYS A 129 3.38 7.05 -15.84
N SER A 130 4.64 6.68 -15.97
CA SER A 130 4.96 5.28 -16.31
C SER A 130 4.46 4.34 -15.19
N PRO A 131 4.11 3.09 -15.52
CA PRO A 131 3.76 2.08 -14.52
C PRO A 131 4.77 1.96 -13.38
N GLU A 132 6.05 2.22 -13.68
CA GLU A 132 7.14 2.26 -12.72
C GLU A 132 6.95 3.38 -11.69
N SER A 133 6.50 4.56 -12.11
CA SER A 133 6.29 5.72 -11.21
C SER A 133 5.21 5.45 -10.16
N VAL A 134 4.15 4.74 -10.53
CA VAL A 134 3.05 4.37 -9.62
C VAL A 134 3.51 3.34 -8.61
N ARG A 135 4.25 2.35 -9.07
CA ARG A 135 4.83 1.30 -8.23
C ARG A 135 5.82 1.86 -7.24
N ASP A 136 6.67 2.79 -7.68
CA ASP A 136 7.68 3.43 -6.85
C ASP A 136 7.09 4.36 -5.79
N LEU A 137 5.86 4.85 -5.97
CA LEU A 137 5.19 5.70 -4.99
C LEU A 137 5.02 5.00 -3.64
N PHE A 138 4.38 3.84 -3.61
CA PHE A 138 4.14 3.12 -2.36
C PHE A 138 5.39 2.43 -1.83
N LYS A 139 6.24 1.94 -2.73
CA LYS A 139 7.55 1.41 -2.38
C LYS A 139 8.42 2.49 -1.74
N GLY A 140 8.50 3.68 -2.34
CA GLY A 140 9.23 4.80 -1.80
C GLY A 140 8.73 5.21 -0.41
N LEU A 141 7.40 5.36 -0.27
CA LEU A 141 6.77 5.67 1.01
C LEU A 141 7.11 4.62 2.08
N TYR A 142 6.97 3.35 1.76
CA TYR A 142 7.30 2.27 2.69
C TYR A 142 8.78 2.25 3.05
N MET A 143 9.67 2.39 2.07
CA MET A 143 11.12 2.38 2.29
C MET A 143 11.62 3.58 3.10
N GLU A 144 11.00 4.75 2.94
CA GLU A 144 11.37 5.96 3.68
C GLU A 144 10.99 5.84 5.15
N PHE A 145 9.82 5.29 5.44
CA PHE A 145 9.32 5.17 6.81
C PHE A 145 9.70 3.87 7.51
N THR A 146 10.01 2.80 6.76
CA THR A 146 10.42 1.52 7.35
C THR A 146 11.93 1.33 7.20
N PRO A 147 12.67 1.41 8.30
CA PRO A 147 14.13 1.32 8.30
C PRO A 147 14.67 0.04 7.67
N ALA A 148 15.80 0.14 6.96
CA ALA A 148 16.45 -1.03 6.39
C ALA A 148 16.74 -2.14 7.41
N PRO A 149 17.25 -1.85 8.63
CA PRO A 149 17.43 -2.88 9.66
C PRO A 149 16.13 -3.59 10.06
N MET A 150 15.03 -2.86 10.13
CA MET A 150 13.72 -3.43 10.44
C MET A 150 13.20 -4.31 9.29
N ARG A 151 13.31 -3.84 8.06
CA ARG A 151 12.94 -4.63 6.87
C ARG A 151 13.77 -5.91 6.77
N HIS A 152 15.08 -5.84 7.03
CA HIS A 152 15.96 -6.99 7.04
C HIS A 152 15.61 -7.99 8.16
N ALA A 153 15.26 -7.51 9.35
CA ALA A 153 14.82 -8.37 10.46
C ALA A 153 13.49 -9.08 10.14
N LEU A 154 12.63 -8.47 9.31
CA LEU A 154 11.39 -9.06 8.81
C LEU A 154 11.59 -9.91 7.53
N GLY A 155 12.82 -9.99 7.02
CA GLY A 155 13.10 -10.68 5.75
C GLY A 155 12.56 -9.94 4.51
N GLU A 156 12.26 -8.66 4.64
CA GLU A 156 11.68 -7.85 3.57
C GLU A 156 12.78 -7.27 2.68
N TYR A 157 13.00 -7.89 1.56
CA TYR A 157 13.89 -7.43 0.50
C TYR A 157 13.08 -7.07 -0.74
N TYR A 158 13.22 -5.82 -1.18
CA TYR A 158 12.57 -5.39 -2.41
C TYR A 158 13.27 -5.97 -3.63
N THR A 159 12.49 -6.63 -4.46
CA THR A 159 12.95 -7.11 -5.77
C THR A 159 13.01 -5.93 -6.73
N PRO A 160 14.16 -5.64 -7.36
CA PRO A 160 14.23 -4.68 -8.45
C PRO A 160 13.39 -5.14 -9.64
N ASP A 161 12.82 -4.20 -10.40
CA ASP A 161 11.90 -4.50 -11.50
C ASP A 161 12.55 -5.28 -12.62
N TRP A 162 13.79 -4.90 -12.96
CA TRP A 162 14.58 -5.64 -13.96
C TRP A 162 14.78 -7.10 -13.56
N LEU A 163 14.88 -7.37 -12.25
CA LEU A 163 15.06 -8.74 -11.76
C LEU A 163 13.74 -9.52 -11.86
N ALA A 164 12.61 -8.91 -11.51
CA ALA A 164 11.31 -9.56 -11.68
C ALA A 164 11.05 -9.89 -13.15
N SER A 165 11.33 -8.96 -14.06
CA SER A 165 11.25 -9.20 -15.50
C SER A 165 12.15 -10.32 -15.95
N HIS A 166 13.43 -10.30 -15.56
CA HIS A 166 14.40 -11.34 -15.91
C HIS A 166 14.00 -12.73 -15.39
N VAL A 167 13.47 -12.81 -14.17
CA VAL A 167 13.01 -14.09 -13.58
C VAL A 167 11.83 -14.65 -14.37
N LEU A 168 10.84 -13.83 -14.72
CA LEU A 168 9.70 -14.28 -15.52
C LEU A 168 10.12 -14.73 -16.91
N ASP A 169 11.08 -14.05 -17.55
CA ASP A 169 11.66 -14.46 -18.83
C ASP A 169 12.37 -15.81 -18.71
N THR A 170 13.21 -15.96 -17.69
CA THR A 170 13.99 -17.18 -17.47
C THR A 170 13.09 -18.37 -17.14
N ALA A 171 11.99 -18.13 -16.42
CA ALA A 171 10.97 -19.12 -16.12
C ALA A 171 10.12 -19.49 -17.36
N GLY A 172 10.24 -18.76 -18.45
CA GLY A 172 9.40 -18.94 -19.64
C GLY A 172 7.91 -18.63 -19.36
N TRP A 173 7.64 -17.76 -18.37
CA TRP A 173 6.27 -17.40 -18.05
C TRP A 173 5.64 -16.56 -19.17
N SER A 174 4.42 -16.91 -19.54
CA SER A 174 3.63 -16.19 -20.54
C SER A 174 2.39 -15.55 -19.93
N PRO A 175 1.90 -14.42 -20.46
CA PRO A 175 0.72 -13.70 -19.93
C PRO A 175 -0.57 -14.53 -19.84
N SER A 176 -0.69 -15.60 -20.61
CA SER A 176 -1.82 -16.54 -20.59
C SER A 176 -1.77 -17.54 -19.43
N GLN A 177 -0.66 -17.63 -18.73
CA GLN A 177 -0.47 -18.55 -17.62
C GLN A 177 -0.78 -17.90 -16.29
N SER A 178 -1.13 -18.70 -15.27
CA SER A 178 -1.23 -18.22 -13.89
C SER A 178 0.15 -17.89 -13.32
N LEU A 179 0.17 -16.91 -12.41
CA LEU A 179 1.36 -16.49 -11.66
C LEU A 179 1.04 -16.53 -10.17
N LEU A 180 1.86 -17.23 -9.42
CA LEU A 180 1.81 -17.25 -7.96
C LEU A 180 3.11 -16.70 -7.40
N ASP A 181 2.99 -15.64 -6.59
CA ASP A 181 4.09 -15.13 -5.77
C ASP A 181 3.77 -15.41 -4.28
N PRO A 182 4.42 -16.41 -3.66
CA PRO A 182 4.12 -16.81 -2.28
C PRO A 182 4.68 -15.87 -1.21
N THR A 183 5.47 -14.87 -1.61
CA THR A 183 6.08 -13.84 -0.73
C THR A 183 6.06 -12.50 -1.45
N CYS A 184 4.86 -12.06 -1.83
CA CYS A 184 4.70 -11.02 -2.84
C CYS A 184 5.19 -9.62 -2.43
N GLY A 185 5.42 -9.37 -1.14
CA GLY A 185 5.78 -8.05 -0.65
C GLY A 185 4.82 -6.99 -1.15
N SER A 186 5.34 -5.91 -1.71
CA SER A 186 4.55 -4.84 -2.35
C SER A 186 4.05 -5.16 -3.76
N GLY A 187 4.21 -6.41 -4.23
CA GLY A 187 3.61 -6.92 -5.47
C GLY A 187 4.46 -6.75 -6.73
N THR A 188 5.77 -6.68 -6.65
CA THR A 188 6.63 -6.43 -7.84
C THR A 188 6.42 -7.45 -8.96
N PHE A 189 6.40 -8.75 -8.65
CA PHE A 189 6.14 -9.80 -9.66
C PHE A 189 4.70 -9.76 -10.19
N LEU A 190 3.74 -9.45 -9.33
CA LEU A 190 2.33 -9.34 -9.73
C LEU A 190 2.11 -8.16 -10.68
N LEU A 191 2.74 -7.03 -10.40
CA LEU A 191 2.68 -5.84 -11.26
C LEU A 191 3.40 -6.05 -12.58
N GLU A 192 4.54 -6.73 -12.59
CA GLU A 192 5.23 -7.10 -13.84
C GLU A 192 4.40 -8.07 -14.67
N GLY A 193 3.79 -9.08 -14.04
CA GLY A 193 2.84 -9.98 -14.70
C GLY A 193 1.64 -9.25 -15.30
N LEU A 194 1.06 -8.33 -14.54
CA LEU A 194 -0.06 -7.49 -14.98
C LEU A 194 0.33 -6.57 -16.16
N ARG A 195 1.50 -5.93 -16.09
CA ARG A 195 2.05 -5.11 -17.19
C ARG A 195 2.15 -5.91 -18.49
N ARG A 196 2.71 -7.12 -18.44
CA ARG A 196 2.84 -7.99 -19.61
C ARG A 196 1.49 -8.45 -20.16
N ARG A 197 0.51 -8.67 -19.30
CA ARG A 197 -0.86 -8.98 -19.73
C ARG A 197 -1.51 -7.80 -20.45
N LEU A 198 -1.33 -6.59 -19.94
CA LEU A 198 -1.84 -5.38 -20.59
C LEU A 198 -1.25 -5.19 -22.00
N GLU A 199 0.04 -5.50 -22.20
CA GLU A 199 0.69 -5.35 -23.50
C GLU A 199 0.13 -6.28 -24.58
N VAL A 200 -0.41 -7.43 -24.22
CA VAL A 200 -0.96 -8.42 -25.15
C VAL A 200 -2.48 -8.46 -25.18
N SER A 201 -3.14 -7.74 -24.27
CA SER A 201 -4.60 -7.69 -24.18
C SER A 201 -5.20 -6.72 -25.19
N SER A 202 -6.47 -6.92 -25.51
CA SER A 202 -7.26 -5.91 -26.25
C SER A 202 -7.53 -4.68 -25.39
N ASN A 203 -7.78 -3.53 -26.01
CA ASN A 203 -8.17 -2.31 -25.29
C ASN A 203 -9.51 -2.43 -24.54
N GLU A 204 -10.25 -3.52 -24.76
CA GLU A 204 -11.53 -3.80 -24.10
C GLU A 204 -11.38 -4.80 -22.93
N ALA A 205 -10.15 -5.26 -22.63
CA ALA A 205 -9.92 -6.20 -21.55
C ALA A 205 -10.31 -5.58 -20.19
N THR A 206 -11.11 -6.31 -19.45
CA THR A 206 -11.54 -5.89 -18.11
C THR A 206 -10.45 -6.14 -17.07
N ALA A 207 -10.45 -5.36 -15.98
CA ALA A 207 -9.56 -5.58 -14.86
C ALA A 207 -9.66 -7.02 -14.28
N ARG A 208 -10.86 -7.61 -14.31
CA ARG A 208 -11.07 -9.00 -13.88
C ARG A 208 -10.29 -9.99 -14.75
N GLU A 209 -10.35 -9.85 -16.08
CA GLU A 209 -9.63 -10.72 -17.02
C GLU A 209 -8.12 -10.57 -16.88
N LEU A 210 -7.65 -9.34 -16.65
CA LEU A 210 -6.22 -9.06 -16.44
C LEU A 210 -5.68 -9.63 -15.13
N LEU A 211 -6.50 -9.68 -14.08
CA LEU A 211 -6.12 -10.16 -12.76
C LEU A 211 -6.37 -11.66 -12.56
N ASP A 212 -7.16 -12.30 -13.41
CA ASP A 212 -7.47 -13.73 -13.27
C ASP A 212 -6.20 -14.57 -13.32
N GLY A 213 -6.02 -15.43 -12.32
CA GLY A 213 -4.83 -16.27 -12.20
C GLY A 213 -3.56 -15.54 -11.72
N LEU A 214 -3.63 -14.27 -11.28
CA LEU A 214 -2.56 -13.62 -10.53
C LEU A 214 -2.80 -13.76 -9.03
N TYR A 215 -1.90 -14.45 -8.35
CA TYR A 215 -2.03 -14.73 -6.91
C TYR A 215 -0.77 -14.26 -6.17
N GLY A 216 -0.99 -13.60 -5.03
CA GLY A 216 0.10 -13.18 -4.13
C GLY A 216 -0.26 -13.45 -2.68
N PHE A 217 0.71 -13.93 -1.92
CA PHE A 217 0.61 -14.09 -0.48
C PHE A 217 1.77 -13.38 0.21
N ASP A 218 1.52 -12.84 1.38
CA ASP A 218 2.57 -12.33 2.25
C ASP A 218 2.12 -12.45 3.71
N LEU A 219 3.06 -12.60 4.63
CA LEU A 219 2.79 -12.62 6.06
C LEU A 219 2.58 -11.22 6.63
N ASN A 220 3.13 -10.19 5.96
CA ASN A 220 2.98 -8.82 6.37
C ASN A 220 1.69 -8.22 5.78
N PRO A 221 0.67 -7.91 6.61
CA PRO A 221 -0.59 -7.34 6.11
C PRO A 221 -0.40 -5.97 5.45
N LEU A 222 0.61 -5.18 5.86
CA LEU A 222 0.92 -3.90 5.23
C LEU A 222 1.47 -4.10 3.82
N ALA A 223 2.33 -5.10 3.61
CA ALA A 223 2.85 -5.45 2.29
C ALA A 223 1.71 -5.87 1.35
N VAL A 224 0.82 -6.75 1.79
CA VAL A 224 -0.37 -7.15 1.03
C VAL A 224 -1.26 -5.96 0.67
N LEU A 225 -1.52 -5.07 1.62
CA LEU A 225 -2.32 -3.88 1.38
C LEU A 225 -1.65 -2.96 0.35
N THR A 226 -0.34 -2.77 0.48
CA THR A 226 0.45 -1.96 -0.46
C THR A 226 0.43 -2.56 -1.86
N ALA A 227 0.56 -3.89 -1.99
CA ALA A 227 0.44 -4.59 -3.28
C ALA A 227 -0.94 -4.36 -3.92
N LYS A 228 -2.03 -4.50 -3.15
CA LYS A 228 -3.39 -4.25 -3.62
C LYS A 228 -3.58 -2.79 -4.07
N ALA A 229 -3.11 -1.84 -3.27
CA ALA A 229 -3.18 -0.41 -3.62
C ALA A 229 -2.38 -0.11 -4.91
N SER A 230 -1.19 -0.69 -5.05
CA SER A 230 -0.37 -0.55 -6.26
C SER A 230 -1.07 -1.09 -7.50
N ILE A 231 -1.71 -2.27 -7.41
CA ILE A 231 -2.48 -2.86 -8.50
C ILE A 231 -3.67 -1.96 -8.88
N VAL A 232 -4.41 -1.47 -7.87
CA VAL A 232 -5.55 -0.56 -8.12
C VAL A 232 -5.10 0.70 -8.84
N VAL A 233 -4.05 1.36 -8.33
CA VAL A 233 -3.51 2.59 -8.94
C VAL A 233 -2.91 2.32 -10.33
N PHE A 234 -2.36 1.13 -10.57
CA PHE A 234 -1.81 0.75 -11.87
C PHE A 234 -2.90 0.53 -12.93
N LEU A 235 -4.07 0.03 -12.53
CA LEU A 235 -5.22 -0.22 -13.42
C LEU A 235 -6.15 1.00 -13.57
N SER A 236 -5.94 2.07 -12.78
CA SER A 236 -6.70 3.31 -12.86
C SER A 236 -6.12 4.25 -13.91
#